data_2dbb0075b38093e4b27cf54d217f6b73
#
_entry.id   2dbb0075b38093e4b27cf54d217f6b73
#
_cell.length_a   1.000
_cell.length_b   1.000
_cell.length_c   1.000
_cell.angle_alpha   90.00
_cell.angle_beta   90.00
_cell.angle_gamma   90.00
#
_symmetry.space_group_name_H-M   'P 1'
#
loop_
_entity.id
_entity.type
_entity.pdbx_description
1 polymer ?
#
loop_
_entity_poly.entity_id
_entity_poly.type
_entity_poly.pdbx_seq_one_letter_code
_entity_poly.pdbx_strand_id
1 'polypeptide(L)'
;MLDRSSSRGQSPAQFAALSVHNSSGEEQLADALQSLELPMDRARPRVQDLRYSVHALELDEAPVQRAAGLSSAHGGSLFTVLLAAWAAVLARLSGQHEITLGTRAPGCDAMRLLRVSFIPDMTFSQLFDHVHGAVNAAFETQPVRAGDPAVQVLCISDHHKGLPAGFDLALSLVATGSRIDGQLHYATALFDASTVQRFADYLRRTLQQVVEQPDQPVISIDMMGDIERQQLVHDWNSAQQLFDENGYVHELFETQVRLQPDAVAVRFGQLALSYEQLNLQANRLAHYLRSLGVGPDVRVGICVERSPDMLVGVLAVLKAGGAYVPLDPGYPQARLAHMLADSAPCVVLTQRSAEAALQRALEGCAVQPALLDMAETAPWAAQPVDNPDPRAVGLTARHLAYVIYTSGSTGTPKGVMVEHRGLCAVSAAWDHLYDLRAPLNHLQMAGFSFDVFSADLIRSLGFGGTLVLCPRETLMDPPALYRLLSEARIGFADFVPAVLNPLLAWIENNGHDLSFMRTVVCGSDIWTAHSARQLRRLCGDQVQIVQAYGVTEASIDSSCFEFDAHSSLEGVLPIGRALANTRIYLLDTLGAPVPTGV
;
A
#
# COMPACT_ATOMS: atom_id res chain seq x y z
N MET A 1 -37.57 -17.70 3.78
CA MET A 1 -38.73 -16.83 3.97
C MET A 1 -38.22 -15.51 4.48
N LEU A 2 -38.69 -14.42 3.87
CA LEU A 2 -38.45 -13.00 4.15
C LEU A 2 -37.19 -12.42 3.50
N ASP A 3 -37.23 -11.39 2.75
CA ASP A 3 -38.18 -10.79 1.80
C ASP A 3 -37.32 -9.85 0.93
N ARG A 4 -37.46 -9.97 -0.36
CA ARG A 4 -36.83 -9.07 -1.33
C ARG A 4 -37.82 -7.92 -1.57
N SER A 5 -37.48 -6.72 -1.12
CA SER A 5 -38.19 -5.53 -1.61
C SER A 5 -37.19 -4.45 -2.06
N SER A 6 -37.03 -4.37 -3.36
CA SER A 6 -37.08 -3.17 -4.21
C SER A 6 -36.27 -1.93 -3.75
N SER A 7 -35.06 -1.77 -4.27
CA SER A 7 -34.50 -0.45 -4.54
C SER A 7 -35.01 0.05 -5.89
N ARG A 8 -36.07 0.83 -5.87
CA ARG A 8 -36.49 1.64 -7.03
C ARG A 8 -35.55 2.81 -7.19
N GLY A 9 -35.03 2.96 -8.39
CA GLY A 9 -34.21 4.11 -8.80
C GLY A 9 -34.94 5.43 -8.52
N GLN A 10 -34.29 6.32 -7.83
CA GLN A 10 -34.72 7.70 -7.67
C GLN A 10 -34.31 8.48 -8.92
N SER A 11 -35.30 9.14 -9.51
CA SER A 11 -35.19 10.00 -10.69
C SER A 11 -34.31 11.24 -10.40
N PRO A 12 -33.51 11.76 -11.38
CA PRO A 12 -32.68 12.96 -11.21
C PRO A 12 -33.40 14.24 -10.85
N ALA A 13 -34.74 14.24 -10.86
CA ALA A 13 -35.57 15.45 -10.62
C ALA A 13 -35.80 15.80 -9.13
N GLN A 14 -35.32 14.99 -8.17
CA GLN A 14 -35.49 15.25 -6.74
C GLN A 14 -34.36 16.01 -6.05
N PHE A 15 -33.25 16.33 -6.75
CA PHE A 15 -32.16 17.10 -6.18
C PHE A 15 -32.27 18.63 -6.35
N ALA A 16 -33.32 19.13 -6.96
CA ALA A 16 -33.51 20.57 -7.23
C ALA A 16 -34.15 21.36 -6.09
N ALA A 17 -34.35 20.79 -4.92
CA ALA A 17 -34.98 21.50 -3.79
C ALA A 17 -34.33 21.15 -2.44
N LEU A 18 -33.05 21.48 -2.28
CA LEU A 18 -32.50 21.71 -0.95
C LEU A 18 -32.80 23.17 -0.58
N SER A 19 -33.99 23.35 -0.01
CA SER A 19 -34.47 24.59 0.58
C SER A 19 -33.49 25.03 1.67
N VAL A 20 -33.03 26.28 1.58
CA VAL A 20 -32.39 27.04 2.64
C VAL A 20 -33.28 26.97 3.89
N HIS A 21 -32.97 26.10 4.84
CA HIS A 21 -33.51 26.18 6.18
C HIS A 21 -32.72 27.20 6.96
N ASN A 22 -33.39 28.24 7.43
CA ASN A 22 -32.88 29.20 8.41
C ASN A 22 -32.66 28.50 9.76
N SER A 23 -31.51 27.85 9.92
CA SER A 23 -30.92 27.50 11.21
C SER A 23 -30.05 28.66 11.69
N SER A 24 -29.99 28.89 13.00
CA SER A 24 -29.24 30.00 13.61
C SER A 24 -27.77 30.00 13.14
N GLY A 25 -27.21 31.17 12.87
CA GLY A 25 -25.87 31.33 12.23
C GLY A 25 -24.70 30.63 12.91
N GLU A 26 -24.83 30.17 14.15
CA GLU A 26 -23.81 29.40 14.88
C GLU A 26 -23.81 27.89 14.51
N GLU A 27 -24.96 27.29 14.21
CA GLU A 27 -25.03 25.90 13.73
C GLU A 27 -24.56 25.76 12.28
N GLN A 28 -24.80 26.76 11.44
CA GLN A 28 -24.28 26.80 10.07
C GLN A 28 -22.76 26.98 10.00
N LEU A 29 -22.17 27.65 10.98
CA LEU A 29 -20.70 27.80 11.10
C LEU A 29 -20.04 26.48 11.53
N ALA A 30 -20.66 25.72 12.42
CA ALA A 30 -20.10 24.45 12.91
C ALA A 30 -20.13 23.33 11.85
N ASP A 31 -21.18 23.26 11.02
CA ASP A 31 -21.28 22.32 9.89
C ASP A 31 -20.43 22.74 8.68
N ALA A 32 -20.05 24.03 8.57
CA ALA A 32 -19.20 24.55 7.51
C ALA A 32 -17.69 24.23 7.69
N LEU A 33 -17.33 23.57 8.77
CA LEU A 33 -15.95 23.38 9.24
C LEU A 33 -15.29 22.07 8.81
N GLN A 34 -15.66 21.48 7.67
CA GLN A 34 -14.78 20.47 7.08
C GLN A 34 -13.48 21.15 6.66
N SER A 35 -12.39 20.83 7.36
CA SER A 35 -11.08 21.31 6.99
C SER A 35 -10.72 20.77 5.60
N LEU A 36 -10.19 21.64 4.75
CA LEU A 36 -9.71 21.21 3.43
C LEU A 36 -8.41 20.42 3.60
N GLU A 37 -8.42 19.16 3.20
CA GLU A 37 -7.29 18.23 3.35
C GLU A 37 -6.32 18.38 2.19
N LEU A 38 -5.57 19.49 2.16
CA LEU A 38 -4.52 19.70 1.17
C LEU A 38 -3.29 18.82 1.46
N PRO A 39 -2.55 18.40 0.42
CA PRO A 39 -1.29 17.68 0.59
C PRO A 39 -0.21 18.62 1.18
N MET A 40 -0.02 18.54 2.49
CA MET A 40 0.94 19.34 3.25
C MET A 40 2.28 18.61 3.35
N ASP A 41 3.38 19.35 3.28
CA ASP A 41 4.75 18.81 3.45
C ASP A 41 5.07 18.51 4.92
N ARG A 42 4.35 19.15 5.86
CA ARG A 42 4.54 19.02 7.31
C ARG A 42 3.21 18.89 8.03
N ALA A 43 3.22 18.12 9.13
CA ALA A 43 2.07 18.05 10.02
C ALA A 43 1.75 19.44 10.62
N ARG A 44 0.48 19.74 10.78
CA ARG A 44 0.01 21.01 11.37
C ARG A 44 0.54 21.16 12.80
N PRO A 45 1.27 22.24 13.13
CA PRO A 45 1.80 22.45 14.47
C PRO A 45 0.66 22.68 15.47
N ARG A 46 0.85 22.23 16.72
CA ARG A 46 -0.13 22.42 17.80
C ARG A 46 -0.37 23.90 18.14
N VAL A 47 0.63 24.73 17.95
CA VAL A 47 0.54 26.19 18.08
C VAL A 47 0.67 26.78 16.69
N GLN A 48 -0.29 27.60 16.29
CA GLN A 48 -0.32 28.18 14.95
C GLN A 48 0.94 29.05 14.72
N ASP A 49 1.65 28.76 13.64
CA ASP A 49 2.80 29.54 13.17
C ASP A 49 2.31 30.51 12.09
N LEU A 50 2.51 31.80 12.33
CA LEU A 50 2.05 32.87 11.44
C LEU A 50 3.12 33.34 10.44
N ARG A 51 4.12 32.51 10.17
CA ARG A 51 5.14 32.82 9.15
C ARG A 51 4.61 32.42 7.78
N TYR A 52 4.63 33.37 6.87
CA TYR A 52 4.19 33.22 5.50
C TYR A 52 5.30 33.51 4.52
N SER A 53 5.20 32.92 3.35
CA SER A 53 5.99 33.26 2.17
C SER A 53 5.07 33.43 0.97
N VAL A 54 5.62 33.95 -0.12
CA VAL A 54 4.87 34.33 -1.31
C VAL A 54 5.52 33.70 -2.53
N HIS A 55 4.73 33.07 -3.37
CA HIS A 55 5.12 32.59 -4.69
C HIS A 55 4.38 33.42 -5.76
N ALA A 56 5.12 34.03 -6.69
CA ALA A 56 4.53 34.77 -7.80
C ALA A 56 3.90 33.81 -8.82
N LEU A 57 2.70 34.12 -9.27
CA LEU A 57 1.96 33.37 -10.28
C LEU A 57 1.77 34.24 -11.51
N GLU A 58 2.44 33.91 -12.59
CA GLU A 58 2.24 34.54 -13.88
C GLU A 58 1.26 33.71 -14.72
N LEU A 59 0.19 34.33 -15.22
CA LEU A 59 -0.77 33.69 -16.11
C LEU A 59 -0.58 34.23 -17.53
N ASP A 60 -0.50 33.32 -18.48
CA ASP A 60 -0.34 33.64 -19.89
C ASP A 60 -1.51 34.48 -20.42
N GLU A 61 -1.22 35.44 -21.28
CA GLU A 61 -2.19 36.38 -21.80
C GLU A 61 -3.31 35.70 -22.62
N ALA A 62 -2.97 34.71 -23.44
CA ALA A 62 -3.93 34.05 -24.33
C ALA A 62 -5.01 33.23 -23.55
N PRO A 63 -4.69 32.40 -22.55
CA PRO A 63 -5.69 31.78 -21.68
C PRO A 63 -6.53 32.79 -20.90
N VAL A 64 -5.94 33.88 -20.42
CA VAL A 64 -6.65 34.93 -19.69
C VAL A 64 -7.67 35.66 -20.58
N GLN A 65 -7.32 35.96 -21.83
CA GLN A 65 -8.26 36.56 -22.79
C GLN A 65 -9.42 35.62 -23.11
N ARG A 66 -9.16 34.31 -23.31
CA ARG A 66 -10.21 33.31 -23.52
C ARG A 66 -11.11 33.16 -22.28
N ALA A 67 -10.51 33.19 -21.08
CA ALA A 67 -11.28 33.16 -19.82
C ALA A 67 -12.21 34.38 -19.70
N ALA A 68 -11.75 35.57 -20.11
CA ALA A 68 -12.59 36.76 -20.17
C ALA A 68 -13.74 36.63 -21.16
N GLY A 69 -13.50 35.98 -22.33
CA GLY A 69 -14.55 35.63 -23.29
C GLY A 69 -15.59 34.67 -22.71
N LEU A 70 -15.13 33.61 -22.04
CA LEU A 70 -16.00 32.63 -21.37
C LEU A 70 -16.86 33.30 -20.28
N SER A 71 -16.25 34.15 -19.45
CA SER A 71 -16.98 34.87 -18.38
C SER A 71 -18.09 35.75 -18.94
N SER A 72 -17.80 36.45 -20.07
CA SER A 72 -18.77 37.33 -20.72
C SER A 72 -19.95 36.56 -21.32
N ALA A 73 -19.71 35.35 -21.87
CA ALA A 73 -20.74 34.49 -22.44
C ALA A 73 -21.73 33.97 -21.37
N HIS A 74 -21.26 33.78 -20.14
CA HIS A 74 -22.06 33.27 -19.01
C HIS A 74 -22.48 34.36 -18.00
N GLY A 75 -22.29 35.64 -18.29
CA GLY A 75 -22.70 36.75 -17.44
C GLY A 75 -21.94 36.91 -16.11
N GLY A 76 -20.77 36.29 -16.00
CA GLY A 76 -19.91 36.34 -14.83
C GLY A 76 -18.71 37.27 -14.99
N SER A 77 -17.73 37.17 -14.08
CA SER A 77 -16.50 37.94 -14.12
C SER A 77 -15.29 37.03 -14.39
N LEU A 78 -14.20 37.62 -14.90
CA LEU A 78 -12.93 36.91 -15.06
C LEU A 78 -12.45 36.30 -13.71
N PHE A 79 -12.63 37.04 -12.61
CA PHE A 79 -12.34 36.53 -11.28
C PHE A 79 -13.12 35.24 -10.96
N THR A 80 -14.39 35.16 -11.37
CA THR A 80 -15.22 33.95 -11.17
C THR A 80 -14.68 32.73 -11.92
N VAL A 81 -14.15 32.93 -13.16
CA VAL A 81 -13.52 31.84 -13.94
C VAL A 81 -12.27 31.34 -13.22
N LEU A 82 -11.42 32.25 -12.75
CA LEU A 82 -10.19 31.91 -12.03
C LEU A 82 -10.49 31.24 -10.68
N LEU A 83 -11.52 31.70 -9.98
CA LEU A 83 -12.01 31.12 -8.74
C LEU A 83 -12.53 29.69 -8.96
N ALA A 84 -13.29 29.46 -10.05
CA ALA A 84 -13.77 28.13 -10.42
C ALA A 84 -12.62 27.19 -10.80
N ALA A 85 -11.62 27.67 -11.55
CA ALA A 85 -10.43 26.91 -11.90
C ALA A 85 -9.61 26.55 -10.64
N TRP A 86 -9.46 27.50 -9.71
CA TRP A 86 -8.79 27.25 -8.43
C TRP A 86 -9.56 26.26 -7.56
N ALA A 87 -10.89 26.38 -7.49
CA ALA A 87 -11.74 25.44 -6.78
C ALA A 87 -11.61 24.00 -7.34
N ALA A 88 -11.53 23.87 -8.67
CA ALA A 88 -11.29 22.57 -9.34
C ALA A 88 -9.93 21.96 -8.94
N VAL A 89 -8.87 22.76 -8.92
CA VAL A 89 -7.54 22.32 -8.47
C VAL A 89 -7.58 21.84 -7.02
N LEU A 90 -8.17 22.64 -6.13
CA LEU A 90 -8.24 22.30 -4.69
C LEU A 90 -9.07 21.03 -4.43
N ALA A 91 -10.21 20.86 -5.10
CA ALA A 91 -11.02 19.66 -4.98
C ALA A 91 -10.26 18.40 -5.42
N ARG A 92 -9.49 18.51 -6.53
CA ARG A 92 -8.65 17.42 -7.04
C ARG A 92 -7.47 17.12 -6.11
N LEU A 93 -6.88 18.12 -5.47
CA LEU A 93 -5.78 17.96 -4.52
C LEU A 93 -6.22 17.38 -3.17
N SER A 94 -7.44 17.71 -2.73
CA SER A 94 -7.97 17.24 -1.45
C SER A 94 -8.78 15.94 -1.55
N GLY A 95 -9.20 15.56 -2.76
CA GLY A 95 -10.14 14.45 -2.97
C GLY A 95 -11.55 14.70 -2.44
N GLN A 96 -11.87 15.95 -2.04
CA GLN A 96 -13.16 16.29 -1.43
C GLN A 96 -14.17 16.75 -2.47
N HIS A 97 -15.42 16.28 -2.33
CA HIS A 97 -16.54 16.66 -3.21
C HIS A 97 -17.22 17.97 -2.80
N GLU A 98 -16.87 18.51 -1.67
CA GLU A 98 -17.31 19.82 -1.20
C GLU A 98 -16.13 20.54 -0.56
N ILE A 99 -15.89 21.77 -0.99
CA ILE A 99 -14.81 22.61 -0.46
C ILE A 99 -15.36 23.97 0.01
N THR A 100 -14.75 24.51 1.06
CA THR A 100 -15.08 25.84 1.57
C THR A 100 -13.87 26.78 1.41
N LEU A 101 -14.10 27.91 0.77
CA LEU A 101 -13.09 28.95 0.50
C LEU A 101 -13.51 30.27 1.12
N GLY A 102 -12.54 31.03 1.64
CA GLY A 102 -12.73 32.44 1.90
C GLY A 102 -12.53 33.25 0.62
N THR A 103 -13.45 34.12 0.28
CA THR A 103 -13.31 35.01 -0.88
C THR A 103 -13.59 36.44 -0.55
N ARG A 104 -12.94 37.33 -1.29
CA ARG A 104 -13.18 38.78 -1.30
C ARG A 104 -13.20 39.23 -2.76
N ALA A 105 -14.38 39.59 -3.22
CA ALA A 105 -14.57 40.01 -4.61
C ALA A 105 -14.15 41.48 -4.82
N PRO A 106 -13.93 41.92 -6.08
CA PRO A 106 -13.61 43.29 -6.42
C PRO A 106 -14.60 44.31 -5.81
N GLY A 107 -14.07 45.32 -5.11
CA GLY A 107 -14.90 46.38 -4.50
C GLY A 107 -15.57 46.02 -3.17
N CYS A 108 -15.38 44.82 -2.62
CA CYS A 108 -15.90 44.42 -1.33
C CYS A 108 -14.76 44.22 -0.31
N ASP A 109 -14.83 44.90 0.84
CA ASP A 109 -13.80 44.80 1.89
C ASP A 109 -14.03 43.59 2.83
N ALA A 110 -15.22 43.03 2.81
CA ALA A 110 -15.62 41.98 3.73
C ALA A 110 -15.31 40.60 3.14
N MET A 111 -14.67 39.74 3.95
CA MET A 111 -14.49 38.33 3.63
C MET A 111 -15.82 37.59 3.65
N ARG A 112 -16.02 36.67 2.69
CA ARG A 112 -17.21 35.81 2.57
C ARG A 112 -16.75 34.37 2.50
N LEU A 113 -17.58 33.46 3.02
CA LEU A 113 -17.40 32.01 2.80
C LEU A 113 -18.11 31.60 1.51
N LEU A 114 -17.42 30.88 0.70
CA LEU A 114 -17.91 30.27 -0.51
C LEU A 114 -17.85 28.75 -0.36
N ARG A 115 -18.99 28.08 -0.45
CA ARG A 115 -19.08 26.62 -0.50
C ARG A 115 -19.26 26.20 -1.94
N VAL A 116 -18.38 25.31 -2.41
CA VAL A 116 -18.41 24.78 -3.77
C VAL A 116 -18.54 23.25 -3.71
N SER A 117 -19.63 22.74 -4.29
CA SER A 117 -19.91 21.31 -4.33
C SER A 117 -19.66 20.76 -5.74
N PHE A 118 -19.07 19.58 -5.79
CA PHE A 118 -18.74 18.88 -7.03
C PHE A 118 -19.61 17.64 -7.15
N ILE A 119 -20.28 17.48 -8.28
CA ILE A 119 -21.04 16.27 -8.62
C ILE A 119 -20.26 15.44 -9.65
N PRO A 120 -20.45 14.12 -9.70
CA PRO A 120 -19.84 13.28 -10.74
C PRO A 120 -20.11 13.85 -12.13
N ASP A 121 -19.11 13.78 -13.00
CA ASP A 121 -19.16 14.25 -14.40
C ASP A 121 -19.49 15.74 -14.62
N MET A 122 -19.41 16.57 -13.55
CA MET A 122 -19.60 18.03 -13.66
C MET A 122 -18.62 18.62 -14.66
N THR A 123 -19.11 19.32 -15.68
CA THR A 123 -18.26 20.05 -16.62
C THR A 123 -17.77 21.36 -16.01
N PHE A 124 -16.71 21.94 -16.61
CA PHE A 124 -16.22 23.23 -16.11
C PHE A 124 -17.23 24.36 -16.30
N SER A 125 -18.01 24.37 -17.41
CA SER A 125 -19.12 25.32 -17.61
C SER A 125 -20.14 25.24 -16.47
N GLN A 126 -20.54 24.04 -16.06
CA GLN A 126 -21.45 23.84 -14.93
C GLN A 126 -20.84 24.26 -13.60
N LEU A 127 -19.54 23.97 -13.37
CA LEU A 127 -18.83 24.43 -12.19
C LEU A 127 -18.76 25.95 -12.14
N PHE A 128 -18.48 26.60 -13.28
CA PHE A 128 -18.47 28.07 -13.37
C PHE A 128 -19.83 28.65 -12.99
N ASP A 129 -20.92 28.15 -13.55
CA ASP A 129 -22.28 28.62 -13.23
C ASP A 129 -22.60 28.41 -11.74
N HIS A 130 -22.20 27.27 -11.17
CA HIS A 130 -22.35 26.98 -9.75
C HIS A 130 -21.56 27.96 -8.88
N VAL A 131 -20.29 28.20 -9.19
CA VAL A 131 -19.43 29.16 -8.46
C VAL A 131 -19.96 30.58 -8.62
N HIS A 132 -20.43 30.96 -9.81
CA HIS A 132 -21.03 32.28 -10.05
C HIS A 132 -22.27 32.48 -9.17
N GLY A 133 -23.16 31.51 -9.13
CA GLY A 133 -24.35 31.52 -8.25
C GLY A 133 -23.96 31.60 -6.76
N ALA A 134 -22.98 30.78 -6.35
CA ALA A 134 -22.50 30.76 -4.97
C ALA A 134 -21.83 32.07 -4.55
N VAL A 135 -21.07 32.73 -5.44
CA VAL A 135 -20.49 34.06 -5.20
C VAL A 135 -21.60 35.09 -4.97
N ASN A 136 -22.62 35.12 -5.84
CA ASN A 136 -23.75 36.05 -5.70
C ASN A 136 -24.50 35.84 -4.38
N ALA A 137 -24.79 34.56 -4.02
CA ALA A 137 -25.44 34.23 -2.76
C ALA A 137 -24.59 34.58 -1.53
N ALA A 138 -23.28 34.41 -1.60
CA ALA A 138 -22.38 34.78 -0.51
C ALA A 138 -22.37 36.27 -0.22
N PHE A 139 -22.66 37.14 -1.21
CA PHE A 139 -22.79 38.59 -0.98
C PHE A 139 -24.07 38.98 -0.23
N GLU A 140 -25.08 38.13 -0.22
CA GLU A 140 -26.32 38.35 0.53
C GLU A 140 -26.20 37.92 2.01
N THR A 141 -25.15 37.15 2.37
CA THR A 141 -24.92 36.66 3.74
C THR A 141 -24.09 37.62 4.60
N GLN A 142 -24.03 37.36 5.91
CA GLN A 142 -23.18 38.15 6.81
C GLN A 142 -21.67 37.89 6.55
N PRO A 143 -20.80 38.93 6.65
CA PRO A 143 -19.38 38.79 6.49
C PRO A 143 -18.75 37.94 7.60
N VAL A 144 -17.74 37.12 7.22
CA VAL A 144 -16.90 36.40 8.17
C VAL A 144 -15.94 37.39 8.86
N ARG A 145 -15.74 37.20 10.16
CA ARG A 145 -14.78 38.04 10.90
C ARG A 145 -13.35 37.56 10.65
N ALA A 146 -12.42 38.51 10.53
CA ALA A 146 -11.00 38.19 10.46
C ALA A 146 -10.56 37.43 11.72
N GLY A 147 -9.94 36.29 11.53
CA GLY A 147 -9.51 35.40 12.62
C GLY A 147 -10.46 34.25 12.95
N ASP A 148 -11.55 34.08 12.19
CA ASP A 148 -12.40 32.90 12.30
C ASP A 148 -11.63 31.64 11.86
N PRO A 149 -11.48 30.60 12.70
CA PRO A 149 -10.66 29.42 12.40
C PRO A 149 -11.15 28.58 11.20
N ALA A 150 -12.30 28.95 10.65
CA ALA A 150 -12.98 28.25 9.57
C ALA A 150 -12.35 28.41 8.17
N VAL A 151 -11.44 29.38 7.95
CA VAL A 151 -10.98 29.73 6.60
C VAL A 151 -9.52 29.38 6.41
N GLN A 152 -9.26 28.18 5.94
CA GLN A 152 -7.90 27.72 5.65
C GLN A 152 -7.38 28.22 4.30
N VAL A 153 -8.24 28.31 3.29
CA VAL A 153 -7.86 28.70 1.93
C VAL A 153 -8.64 29.92 1.49
N LEU A 154 -7.91 30.89 0.96
CA LEU A 154 -8.46 32.16 0.49
C LEU A 154 -8.27 32.30 -1.02
N CYS A 155 -9.23 32.98 -1.68
CA CYS A 155 -9.08 33.50 -3.03
C CYS A 155 -9.61 34.94 -3.08
N ILE A 156 -8.72 35.91 -3.37
CA ILE A 156 -9.01 37.32 -3.31
C ILE A 156 -8.61 38.06 -4.58
N SER A 157 -9.30 39.15 -4.88
CA SER A 157 -9.09 39.97 -6.09
C SER A 157 -8.21 41.22 -5.88
N ASP A 158 -7.44 41.27 -4.78
CA ASP A 158 -6.66 42.44 -4.43
C ASP A 158 -5.37 42.08 -3.66
N HIS A 159 -4.22 42.64 -4.09
CA HIS A 159 -2.93 42.47 -3.38
C HIS A 159 -2.72 43.51 -2.26
N HIS A 160 -3.44 44.61 -2.27
CA HIS A 160 -3.12 45.80 -1.47
C HIS A 160 -3.76 45.81 -0.09
N LYS A 161 -4.75 44.97 0.17
CA LYS A 161 -5.39 44.84 1.48
C LYS A 161 -4.82 43.64 2.22
N GLY A 162 -4.35 43.85 3.43
CA GLY A 162 -3.74 42.83 4.26
C GLY A 162 -4.57 41.53 4.31
N LEU A 163 -3.89 40.40 4.18
CA LEU A 163 -4.50 39.09 4.37
C LEU A 163 -4.85 38.88 5.85
N PRO A 164 -5.98 38.28 6.20
CA PRO A 164 -6.25 37.88 7.58
C PRO A 164 -5.17 36.92 8.06
N ALA A 165 -4.80 36.98 9.33
CA ALA A 165 -3.92 35.97 9.89
C ALA A 165 -4.64 34.63 10.04
N GLY A 166 -3.90 33.51 9.92
CA GLY A 166 -4.42 32.18 10.26
C GLY A 166 -4.87 31.33 9.08
N PHE A 167 -4.67 31.77 7.84
CA PHE A 167 -4.88 30.90 6.66
C PHE A 167 -3.69 29.97 6.40
N ASP A 168 -3.90 28.92 5.66
CA ASP A 168 -2.85 28.00 5.19
C ASP A 168 -2.32 28.41 3.81
N LEU A 169 -3.23 28.78 2.92
CA LEU A 169 -2.96 29.12 1.53
C LEU A 169 -3.90 30.24 1.06
N ALA A 170 -3.37 31.25 0.39
CA ALA A 170 -4.18 32.32 -0.19
C ALA A 170 -3.72 32.65 -1.61
N LEU A 171 -4.65 32.58 -2.56
CA LEU A 171 -4.46 33.04 -3.93
C LEU A 171 -4.98 34.49 -4.02
N SER A 172 -4.12 35.42 -4.38
CA SER A 172 -4.50 36.78 -4.69
C SER A 172 -4.28 37.07 -6.18
N LEU A 173 -5.24 37.70 -6.84
CA LEU A 173 -5.29 37.92 -8.27
C LEU A 173 -5.66 39.38 -8.56
N VAL A 174 -4.81 40.09 -9.32
CA VAL A 174 -5.07 41.45 -9.75
C VAL A 174 -5.01 41.56 -11.26
N ALA A 175 -6.07 42.04 -11.86
CA ALA A 175 -6.11 42.33 -13.29
C ALA A 175 -5.39 43.65 -13.61
N THR A 176 -4.34 43.59 -14.43
CA THR A 176 -3.56 44.75 -14.89
C THR A 176 -3.63 44.81 -16.42
N GLY A 177 -4.68 45.41 -16.94
CA GLY A 177 -4.97 45.42 -18.39
C GLY A 177 -5.35 44.03 -18.89
N SER A 178 -4.58 43.49 -19.84
CA SER A 178 -4.77 42.15 -20.41
C SER A 178 -4.06 41.03 -19.62
N ARG A 179 -3.33 41.39 -18.56
CA ARG A 179 -2.56 40.47 -17.70
C ARG A 179 -3.21 40.30 -16.35
N ILE A 180 -2.93 39.17 -15.73
CA ILE A 180 -3.26 38.91 -14.33
C ILE A 180 -1.96 38.70 -13.56
N ASP A 181 -1.72 39.57 -12.58
CA ASP A 181 -0.69 39.35 -11.58
C ASP A 181 -1.26 38.57 -10.43
N GLY A 182 -0.75 37.33 -10.25
CA GLY A 182 -1.16 36.41 -9.20
C GLY A 182 -0.08 36.24 -8.15
N GLN A 183 -0.50 35.97 -6.92
CA GLN A 183 0.39 35.60 -5.81
C GLN A 183 -0.25 34.50 -4.98
N LEU A 184 0.52 33.43 -4.71
CA LEU A 184 0.17 32.40 -3.74
C LEU A 184 0.92 32.67 -2.45
N HIS A 185 0.20 33.09 -1.42
CA HIS A 185 0.71 33.25 -0.05
C HIS A 185 0.47 31.94 0.70
N TYR A 186 1.47 31.45 1.43
CA TYR A 186 1.39 30.14 2.09
C TYR A 186 2.08 30.12 3.44
N ALA A 187 1.54 29.32 4.36
CA ALA A 187 2.13 29.05 5.67
C ALA A 187 3.37 28.18 5.51
N THR A 188 4.56 28.72 5.84
CA THR A 188 5.84 28.00 5.72
C THR A 188 5.98 26.84 6.70
N ALA A 189 5.14 26.81 7.74
CA ALA A 189 5.02 25.68 8.65
C ALA A 189 4.35 24.44 8.01
N LEU A 190 3.59 24.62 6.91
CA LEU A 190 2.83 23.55 6.27
C LEU A 190 3.39 23.18 4.90
N PHE A 191 3.84 24.16 4.11
CA PHE A 191 4.22 23.97 2.72
C PHE A 191 5.65 24.40 2.42
N ASP A 192 6.29 23.65 1.53
CA ASP A 192 7.53 24.01 0.87
C ASP A 192 7.26 24.87 -0.37
N ALA A 193 8.23 25.69 -0.75
CA ALA A 193 8.14 26.53 -1.95
C ALA A 193 7.88 25.70 -3.22
N SER A 194 8.49 24.52 -3.33
CA SER A 194 8.32 23.60 -4.46
C SER A 194 6.88 23.05 -4.57
N THR A 195 6.22 22.79 -3.44
CA THR A 195 4.83 22.34 -3.41
C THR A 195 3.89 23.45 -3.86
N VAL A 196 4.11 24.68 -3.40
CA VAL A 196 3.30 25.83 -3.83
C VAL A 196 3.55 26.18 -5.29
N GLN A 197 4.76 26.00 -5.80
CA GLN A 197 5.06 26.12 -7.22
C GLN A 197 4.25 25.12 -8.05
N ARG A 198 4.19 23.84 -7.62
CA ARG A 198 3.33 22.84 -8.29
C ARG A 198 1.87 23.26 -8.30
N PHE A 199 1.34 23.78 -7.19
CA PHE A 199 -0.05 24.29 -7.13
C PHE A 199 -0.29 25.43 -8.13
N ALA A 200 0.68 26.33 -8.28
CA ALA A 200 0.63 27.39 -9.29
C ALA A 200 0.62 26.81 -10.72
N ASP A 201 1.45 25.80 -10.98
CA ASP A 201 1.50 25.10 -12.27
C ASP A 201 0.20 24.35 -12.57
N TYR A 202 -0.41 23.72 -11.58
CA TYR A 202 -1.72 23.06 -11.72
C TYR A 202 -2.81 24.06 -12.08
N LEU A 203 -2.86 25.23 -11.42
CA LEU A 203 -3.82 26.28 -11.76
C LEU A 203 -3.62 26.79 -13.20
N ARG A 204 -2.37 27.01 -13.60
CA ARG A 204 -2.05 27.49 -14.97
C ARG A 204 -2.52 26.50 -16.03
N ARG A 205 -2.22 25.22 -15.84
CA ARG A 205 -2.61 24.14 -16.76
C ARG A 205 -4.13 23.91 -16.77
N THR A 206 -4.75 23.92 -15.61
CA THR A 206 -6.21 23.85 -15.49
C THR A 206 -6.86 24.98 -16.26
N LEU A 207 -6.42 26.23 -16.04
CA LEU A 207 -6.97 27.40 -16.76
C LEU A 207 -6.82 27.25 -18.27
N GLN A 208 -5.66 26.83 -18.75
CA GLN A 208 -5.43 26.62 -20.18
C GLN A 208 -6.42 25.61 -20.78
N GLN A 209 -6.64 24.47 -20.14
CA GLN A 209 -7.54 23.44 -20.66
C GLN A 209 -9.01 23.84 -20.58
N VAL A 210 -9.46 24.41 -19.47
CA VAL A 210 -10.88 24.74 -19.29
C VAL A 210 -11.36 25.85 -20.22
N VAL A 211 -10.47 26.77 -20.63
CA VAL A 211 -10.83 27.79 -21.63
C VAL A 211 -10.82 27.28 -23.07
N GLU A 212 -10.14 26.16 -23.32
CA GLU A 212 -10.15 25.49 -24.63
C GLU A 212 -11.31 24.50 -24.74
N GLN A 213 -11.64 23.82 -23.64
CA GLN A 213 -12.68 22.77 -23.58
C GLN A 213 -13.55 22.95 -22.31
N PRO A 214 -14.42 23.98 -22.26
CA PRO A 214 -15.19 24.28 -21.05
C PRO A 214 -16.24 23.22 -20.70
N ASP A 215 -16.64 22.39 -21.66
CA ASP A 215 -17.61 21.32 -21.45
C ASP A 215 -16.97 19.96 -21.10
N GLN A 216 -15.63 19.91 -20.92
CA GLN A 216 -15.01 18.69 -20.39
C GLN A 216 -15.33 18.50 -18.90
N PRO A 217 -15.47 17.24 -18.41
CA PRO A 217 -15.63 16.97 -16.99
C PRO A 217 -14.43 17.47 -16.18
N VAL A 218 -14.69 18.09 -15.02
CA VAL A 218 -13.63 18.61 -14.14
C VAL A 218 -12.65 17.52 -13.72
N ILE A 219 -13.14 16.30 -13.51
CA ILE A 219 -12.32 15.15 -13.13
C ILE A 219 -11.33 14.74 -14.24
N SER A 220 -11.61 15.04 -15.53
CA SER A 220 -10.75 14.69 -16.66
C SER A 220 -9.67 15.72 -16.97
N ILE A 221 -9.63 16.85 -16.26
CA ILE A 221 -8.62 17.90 -16.45
C ILE A 221 -7.23 17.37 -16.08
N ASP A 222 -6.29 17.43 -17.00
CA ASP A 222 -4.90 17.04 -16.75
C ASP A 222 -4.11 18.21 -16.12
N MET A 223 -3.98 18.18 -14.81
CA MET A 223 -3.28 19.23 -14.07
C MET A 223 -1.75 19.06 -14.08
N MET A 224 -1.24 17.83 -14.31
CA MET A 224 0.18 17.53 -14.19
C MET A 224 0.99 18.02 -15.39
N GLY A 225 2.24 18.41 -15.12
CA GLY A 225 3.24 18.66 -16.14
C GLY A 225 3.89 17.37 -16.65
N ASP A 226 4.47 17.44 -17.86
CA ASP A 226 5.16 16.29 -18.45
C ASP A 226 6.33 15.81 -17.59
N ILE A 227 7.04 16.73 -16.93
CA ILE A 227 8.17 16.41 -16.03
C ILE A 227 7.65 15.64 -14.81
N GLU A 228 6.58 16.09 -14.16
CA GLU A 228 5.99 15.42 -13.01
C GLU A 228 5.43 14.05 -13.40
N ARG A 229 4.72 13.99 -14.52
CA ARG A 229 4.22 12.72 -15.08
C ARG A 229 5.35 11.74 -15.35
N GLN A 230 6.44 12.19 -15.98
CA GLN A 230 7.64 11.38 -16.22
C GLN A 230 8.20 10.85 -14.89
N GLN A 231 8.30 11.71 -13.88
CA GLN A 231 8.80 11.34 -12.56
C GLN A 231 7.93 10.27 -11.88
N LEU A 232 6.59 10.46 -11.87
CA LEU A 232 5.65 9.56 -11.19
C LEU A 232 5.51 8.21 -11.91
N VAL A 233 5.46 8.23 -13.24
CA VAL A 233 5.17 7.01 -14.03
C VAL A 233 6.43 6.23 -14.34
N HIS A 234 7.56 6.90 -14.57
CA HIS A 234 8.78 6.26 -15.04
C HIS A 234 9.93 6.31 -14.04
N ASP A 235 10.33 7.50 -13.55
CA ASP A 235 11.57 7.62 -12.78
C ASP A 235 11.48 6.92 -11.43
N TRP A 236 10.34 7.05 -10.72
CA TRP A 236 10.12 6.36 -9.44
C TRP A 236 9.88 4.86 -9.58
N ASN A 237 9.62 4.39 -10.80
CA ASN A 237 9.39 2.99 -11.15
C ASN A 237 10.55 2.38 -11.97
N SER A 238 11.71 3.05 -12.02
CA SER A 238 12.85 2.64 -12.84
C SER A 238 13.81 1.67 -12.15
N ALA A 239 13.68 1.44 -10.85
CA ALA A 239 14.56 0.56 -10.10
C ALA A 239 14.45 -0.89 -10.61
N GLN A 240 15.57 -1.41 -11.12
CA GLN A 240 15.66 -2.77 -11.64
C GLN A 240 16.86 -3.49 -11.06
N GLN A 241 16.67 -4.76 -10.72
CA GLN A 241 17.72 -5.70 -10.37
C GLN A 241 17.69 -6.88 -11.33
N LEU A 242 18.86 -7.33 -11.75
CA LEU A 242 18.96 -8.49 -12.62
C LEU A 242 18.50 -9.74 -11.87
N PHE A 243 17.63 -10.51 -12.50
CA PHE A 243 17.22 -11.84 -12.06
C PHE A 243 17.03 -12.76 -13.26
N ASP A 244 17.05 -14.06 -13.03
CA ASP A 244 16.72 -15.01 -14.08
C ASP A 244 15.22 -15.05 -14.33
N GLU A 245 14.77 -14.42 -15.42
CA GLU A 245 13.36 -14.36 -15.81
C GLU A 245 12.77 -15.75 -16.15
N ASN A 246 13.62 -16.74 -16.40
CA ASN A 246 13.25 -18.12 -16.70
C ASN A 246 13.56 -19.08 -15.54
N GLY A 247 14.09 -18.57 -14.43
CA GLY A 247 14.46 -19.34 -13.24
C GLY A 247 13.26 -19.80 -12.42
N TYR A 248 13.49 -20.76 -11.56
CA TYR A 248 12.51 -21.29 -10.63
C TYR A 248 12.95 -21.00 -9.19
N VAL A 249 12.02 -20.63 -8.32
CA VAL A 249 12.35 -20.20 -6.96
C VAL A 249 13.08 -21.29 -6.14
N HIS A 250 12.81 -22.56 -6.38
CA HIS A 250 13.48 -23.65 -5.68
C HIS A 250 14.96 -23.86 -6.13
N GLU A 251 15.34 -23.39 -7.32
CA GLU A 251 16.72 -23.47 -7.79
C GLU A 251 17.67 -22.54 -6.98
N LEU A 252 17.14 -21.49 -6.35
CA LEU A 252 17.90 -20.68 -5.39
C LEU A 252 18.40 -21.56 -4.22
N PHE A 253 17.50 -22.36 -3.65
CA PHE A 253 17.86 -23.33 -2.60
C PHE A 253 18.83 -24.40 -3.12
N GLU A 254 18.59 -24.98 -4.29
CA GLU A 254 19.48 -25.99 -4.89
C GLU A 254 20.88 -25.47 -5.17
N THR A 255 20.99 -24.18 -5.47
CA THR A 255 22.29 -23.52 -5.61
C THR A 255 23.04 -23.50 -4.28
N GLN A 256 22.37 -23.24 -3.17
CA GLN A 256 22.98 -23.28 -1.85
C GLN A 256 23.35 -24.70 -1.41
N VAL A 257 22.54 -25.69 -1.76
CA VAL A 257 22.89 -27.12 -1.54
C VAL A 257 24.23 -27.45 -2.20
N ARG A 258 24.44 -26.98 -3.44
CA ARG A 258 25.73 -27.23 -4.14
C ARG A 258 26.91 -26.49 -3.51
N LEU A 259 26.67 -25.30 -2.98
CA LEU A 259 27.75 -24.45 -2.40
C LEU A 259 28.12 -24.88 -0.98
N GLN A 260 27.15 -25.30 -0.17
CA GLN A 260 27.36 -25.57 1.26
C GLN A 260 26.44 -26.71 1.78
N PRO A 261 26.62 -27.94 1.31
CA PRO A 261 25.72 -29.06 1.62
C PRO A 261 25.61 -29.37 3.12
N ASP A 262 26.72 -29.24 3.85
CA ASP A 262 26.81 -29.57 5.28
C ASP A 262 26.33 -28.43 6.21
N ALA A 263 26.12 -27.21 5.67
CA ALA A 263 25.62 -26.09 6.47
C ALA A 263 24.21 -26.38 6.98
N VAL A 264 23.88 -25.87 8.17
CA VAL A 264 22.54 -26.01 8.75
C VAL A 264 21.55 -25.14 7.97
N ALA A 265 20.58 -25.79 7.32
CA ALA A 265 19.50 -25.12 6.61
C ALA A 265 18.32 -24.77 7.55
N VAL A 266 17.94 -25.68 8.43
CA VAL A 266 16.74 -25.56 9.27
C VAL A 266 17.06 -25.94 10.71
N ARG A 267 16.49 -25.15 11.65
CA ARG A 267 16.47 -25.49 13.09
C ARG A 267 15.04 -25.44 13.62
N PHE A 268 14.68 -26.45 14.43
CA PHE A 268 13.43 -26.50 15.18
C PHE A 268 13.66 -27.16 16.53
N GLY A 269 13.72 -26.38 17.61
CA GLY A 269 14.14 -26.88 18.91
C GLY A 269 15.56 -27.44 18.87
N GLN A 270 15.69 -28.72 19.20
CA GLN A 270 16.98 -29.45 19.14
C GLN A 270 17.25 -30.10 17.76
N LEU A 271 16.26 -30.13 16.90
CA LEU A 271 16.38 -30.71 15.57
C LEU A 271 17.08 -29.71 14.64
N ALA A 272 18.07 -30.20 13.89
CA ALA A 272 18.72 -29.46 12.82
C ALA A 272 18.85 -30.34 11.59
N LEU A 273 18.58 -29.76 10.42
CA LEU A 273 18.81 -30.39 9.11
C LEU A 273 19.83 -29.58 8.32
N SER A 274 20.79 -30.26 7.69
CA SER A 274 21.67 -29.61 6.74
C SER A 274 20.96 -29.35 5.40
N TYR A 275 21.56 -28.51 4.56
CA TYR A 275 21.08 -28.25 3.19
C TYR A 275 20.94 -29.56 2.40
N GLU A 276 21.96 -30.44 2.48
CA GLU A 276 21.91 -31.75 1.81
C GLU A 276 20.79 -32.63 2.36
N GLN A 277 20.66 -32.75 3.69
CA GLN A 277 19.64 -33.58 4.30
C GLN A 277 18.21 -33.14 3.90
N LEU A 278 17.97 -31.84 3.92
CA LEU A 278 16.69 -31.25 3.50
C LEU A 278 16.44 -31.52 2.01
N ASN A 279 17.47 -31.36 1.17
CA ASN A 279 17.38 -31.58 -0.27
C ASN A 279 17.08 -33.04 -0.62
N LEU A 280 17.80 -33.99 -0.01
CA LEU A 280 17.57 -35.44 -0.25
C LEU A 280 16.15 -35.88 0.10
N GLN A 281 15.60 -35.37 1.22
CA GLN A 281 14.23 -35.65 1.63
C GLN A 281 13.24 -35.05 0.64
N ALA A 282 13.41 -33.78 0.25
CA ALA A 282 12.56 -33.12 -0.72
C ALA A 282 12.61 -33.78 -2.10
N ASN A 283 13.80 -34.22 -2.56
CA ASN A 283 13.96 -34.85 -3.87
C ASN A 283 13.20 -36.21 -3.96
N ARG A 284 13.34 -37.06 -2.95
CA ARG A 284 12.61 -38.32 -2.92
C ARG A 284 11.11 -38.12 -3.00
N LEU A 285 10.58 -37.20 -2.20
CA LEU A 285 9.15 -36.86 -2.21
C LEU A 285 8.75 -36.22 -3.54
N ALA A 286 9.58 -35.39 -4.14
CA ALA A 286 9.30 -34.74 -5.43
C ALA A 286 9.19 -35.75 -6.58
N HIS A 287 10.13 -36.72 -6.65
CA HIS A 287 10.04 -37.83 -7.64
C HIS A 287 8.77 -38.65 -7.44
N TYR A 288 8.40 -38.93 -6.20
CA TYR A 288 7.15 -39.65 -5.91
C TYR A 288 5.91 -38.84 -6.34
N LEU A 289 5.87 -37.55 -6.03
CA LEU A 289 4.79 -36.66 -6.46
C LEU A 289 4.66 -36.63 -8.00
N ARG A 290 5.78 -36.58 -8.73
CA ARG A 290 5.77 -36.71 -10.21
C ARG A 290 5.15 -38.05 -10.67
N SER A 291 5.44 -39.15 -10.00
CA SER A 291 4.83 -40.45 -10.32
C SER A 291 3.31 -40.47 -10.09
N LEU A 292 2.79 -39.59 -9.26
CA LEU A 292 1.35 -39.36 -9.04
C LEU A 292 0.74 -38.32 -9.98
N GLY A 293 1.51 -37.81 -10.97
CA GLY A 293 1.04 -36.84 -11.96
C GLY A 293 1.18 -35.37 -11.57
N VAL A 294 1.95 -35.04 -10.52
CA VAL A 294 2.25 -33.64 -10.17
C VAL A 294 3.20 -33.06 -11.21
N GLY A 295 2.85 -31.91 -11.73
CA GLY A 295 3.57 -31.14 -12.74
C GLY A 295 3.05 -29.70 -12.81
N PRO A 296 3.35 -28.96 -13.91
CA PRO A 296 2.98 -27.56 -14.05
C PRO A 296 1.50 -27.28 -13.76
N ASP A 297 1.25 -26.29 -12.89
CA ASP A 297 -0.07 -25.84 -12.44
C ASP A 297 -0.92 -26.89 -11.71
N VAL A 298 -0.38 -28.07 -11.44
CA VAL A 298 -1.04 -29.06 -10.59
C VAL A 298 -0.89 -28.65 -9.13
N ARG A 299 -2.02 -28.51 -8.43
CA ARG A 299 -2.05 -28.09 -7.02
C ARG A 299 -1.87 -29.30 -6.10
N VAL A 300 -1.02 -29.10 -5.10
CA VAL A 300 -0.78 -30.04 -4.00
C VAL A 300 -1.09 -29.35 -2.68
N GLY A 301 -2.08 -29.83 -1.94
CA GLY A 301 -2.39 -29.33 -0.61
C GLY A 301 -1.29 -29.73 0.39
N ILE A 302 -0.97 -28.87 1.34
CA ILE A 302 -0.08 -29.18 2.46
C ILE A 302 -0.82 -28.83 3.75
N CYS A 303 -1.26 -29.86 4.47
CA CYS A 303 -2.01 -29.75 5.72
C CYS A 303 -1.21 -30.39 6.86
N VAL A 304 -0.22 -29.66 7.35
CA VAL A 304 0.72 -30.11 8.39
C VAL A 304 0.90 -29.02 9.44
N GLU A 305 1.30 -29.43 10.64
CA GLU A 305 1.73 -28.50 11.67
C GLU A 305 3.13 -27.95 11.36
N ARG A 306 3.50 -26.85 12.04
CA ARG A 306 4.81 -26.24 11.88
C ARG A 306 5.92 -27.20 12.30
N SER A 307 6.70 -27.63 11.34
CA SER A 307 7.77 -28.60 11.52
C SER A 307 8.73 -28.55 10.30
N PRO A 308 9.90 -29.17 10.34
CA PRO A 308 10.77 -29.34 9.17
C PRO A 308 10.08 -30.10 8.01
N ASP A 309 9.15 -31.01 8.28
CA ASP A 309 8.40 -31.73 7.24
C ASP A 309 7.59 -30.78 6.35
N MET A 310 7.08 -29.68 6.94
CA MET A 310 6.41 -28.63 6.16
C MET A 310 7.31 -28.06 5.07
N LEU A 311 8.60 -27.82 5.37
CA LEU A 311 9.58 -27.32 4.41
C LEU A 311 9.95 -28.37 3.37
N VAL A 312 10.09 -29.64 3.79
CA VAL A 312 10.27 -30.78 2.88
C VAL A 312 9.11 -30.85 1.89
N GLY A 313 7.87 -30.71 2.37
CA GLY A 313 6.67 -30.71 1.54
C GLY A 313 6.66 -29.58 0.52
N VAL A 314 6.91 -28.34 0.95
CA VAL A 314 6.96 -27.15 0.06
C VAL A 314 8.02 -27.32 -1.02
N LEU A 315 9.26 -27.67 -0.63
CA LEU A 315 10.35 -27.88 -1.58
C LEU A 315 10.05 -29.03 -2.54
N ALA A 316 9.48 -30.13 -2.05
CA ALA A 316 9.14 -31.28 -2.88
C ALA A 316 8.08 -30.93 -3.95
N VAL A 317 7.05 -30.17 -3.58
CA VAL A 317 6.02 -29.74 -4.54
C VAL A 317 6.63 -28.84 -5.62
N LEU A 318 7.43 -27.84 -5.22
CA LEU A 318 8.10 -26.93 -6.16
C LEU A 318 9.06 -27.69 -7.11
N LYS A 319 9.85 -28.63 -6.58
CA LYS A 319 10.77 -29.48 -7.35
C LYS A 319 10.04 -30.47 -8.26
N ALA A 320 8.86 -30.93 -7.87
CA ALA A 320 8.00 -31.72 -8.74
C ALA A 320 7.46 -30.92 -9.94
N GLY A 321 7.47 -29.60 -9.84
CA GLY A 321 6.93 -28.65 -10.82
C GLY A 321 5.49 -28.24 -10.50
N GLY A 322 4.94 -28.62 -9.34
CA GLY A 322 3.58 -28.29 -8.90
C GLY A 322 3.50 -26.99 -8.10
N ALA A 323 2.28 -26.57 -7.79
CA ALA A 323 1.96 -25.43 -6.94
C ALA A 323 1.47 -25.89 -5.56
N TYR A 324 2.08 -25.44 -4.48
CA TYR A 324 1.60 -25.78 -3.15
C TYR A 324 0.43 -24.92 -2.71
N VAL A 325 -0.51 -25.54 -1.97
CA VAL A 325 -1.67 -24.88 -1.36
C VAL A 325 -1.58 -25.09 0.15
N PRO A 326 -1.23 -24.06 0.93
CA PRO A 326 -1.16 -24.19 2.39
C PRO A 326 -2.55 -24.32 2.99
N LEU A 327 -2.74 -25.37 3.79
CA LEU A 327 -3.98 -25.70 4.50
C LEU A 327 -3.66 -25.76 6.01
N ASP A 328 -3.99 -24.72 6.77
CA ASP A 328 -3.76 -24.72 8.23
C ASP A 328 -4.77 -25.68 8.91
N PRO A 329 -4.33 -26.76 9.58
CA PRO A 329 -5.22 -27.68 10.26
C PRO A 329 -6.05 -27.03 11.37
N GLY A 330 -5.65 -25.85 11.86
CA GLY A 330 -6.39 -25.05 12.83
C GLY A 330 -7.55 -24.24 12.25
N TYR A 331 -7.74 -24.24 10.92
CA TYR A 331 -8.85 -23.51 10.31
C TYR A 331 -10.20 -24.20 10.56
N PRO A 332 -11.30 -23.41 10.61
CA PRO A 332 -12.65 -23.98 10.66
C PRO A 332 -12.89 -24.96 9.49
N GLN A 333 -13.62 -26.04 9.75
CA GLN A 333 -13.93 -27.09 8.77
C GLN A 333 -14.49 -26.52 7.46
N ALA A 334 -15.43 -25.57 7.53
CA ALA A 334 -16.05 -24.95 6.35
C ALA A 334 -15.03 -24.20 5.48
N ARG A 335 -13.99 -23.57 6.09
CA ARG A 335 -12.92 -22.90 5.38
C ARG A 335 -12.02 -23.90 4.67
N LEU A 336 -11.60 -24.95 5.35
CA LEU A 336 -10.80 -26.03 4.74
C LEU A 336 -11.56 -26.72 3.60
N ALA A 337 -12.84 -27.03 3.78
CA ALA A 337 -13.68 -27.62 2.74
C ALA A 337 -13.79 -26.71 1.50
N HIS A 338 -13.98 -25.41 1.69
CA HIS A 338 -13.99 -24.44 0.60
C HIS A 338 -12.64 -24.43 -0.14
N MET A 339 -11.53 -24.33 0.58
CA MET A 339 -10.18 -24.27 -0.01
C MET A 339 -9.87 -25.56 -0.80
N LEU A 340 -10.26 -26.72 -0.28
CA LEU A 340 -10.09 -28.01 -0.95
C LEU A 340 -10.95 -28.12 -2.21
N ALA A 341 -12.21 -27.70 -2.14
CA ALA A 341 -13.13 -27.75 -3.29
C ALA A 341 -12.69 -26.80 -4.41
N ASP A 342 -12.26 -25.58 -4.06
CA ASP A 342 -11.88 -24.53 -5.00
C ASP A 342 -10.49 -24.78 -5.63
N SER A 343 -9.48 -25.14 -4.82
CA SER A 343 -8.14 -25.44 -5.34
C SER A 343 -8.05 -26.81 -6.02
N ALA A 344 -8.95 -27.73 -5.71
CA ALA A 344 -9.00 -29.09 -6.25
C ALA A 344 -7.62 -29.78 -6.32
N PRO A 345 -6.88 -29.93 -5.21
CA PRO A 345 -5.55 -30.55 -5.22
C PRO A 345 -5.65 -32.01 -5.59
N CYS A 346 -4.68 -32.52 -6.36
CA CYS A 346 -4.61 -33.97 -6.70
C CYS A 346 -4.09 -34.79 -5.52
N VAL A 347 -3.23 -34.21 -4.69
CA VAL A 347 -2.61 -34.82 -3.51
C VAL A 347 -2.68 -33.81 -2.36
N VAL A 348 -2.83 -34.32 -1.13
CA VAL A 348 -2.63 -33.53 0.10
C VAL A 348 -1.58 -34.24 0.95
N LEU A 349 -0.47 -33.51 1.20
CA LEU A 349 0.52 -33.91 2.19
C LEU A 349 -0.04 -33.59 3.58
N THR A 350 -0.03 -34.54 4.48
CA THR A 350 -0.64 -34.39 5.81
C THR A 350 0.22 -35.05 6.90
N GLN A 351 -0.20 -34.91 8.13
CA GLN A 351 0.34 -35.58 9.31
C GLN A 351 -0.81 -36.15 10.12
N ARG A 352 -0.55 -37.20 10.89
CA ARG A 352 -1.57 -37.86 11.73
C ARG A 352 -2.37 -36.89 12.61
N SER A 353 -1.73 -35.86 13.14
CA SER A 353 -2.39 -34.80 13.95
C SER A 353 -3.42 -33.98 13.17
N ALA A 354 -3.23 -33.80 11.86
CA ALA A 354 -4.09 -33.02 10.98
C ALA A 354 -5.16 -33.87 10.28
N GLU A 355 -5.02 -35.21 10.28
CA GLU A 355 -5.85 -36.13 9.51
C GLU A 355 -7.35 -36.01 9.83
N ALA A 356 -7.70 -35.92 11.10
CA ALA A 356 -9.11 -35.83 11.52
C ALA A 356 -9.78 -34.50 11.08
N ALA A 357 -9.03 -33.40 11.04
CA ALA A 357 -9.54 -32.12 10.54
C ALA A 357 -9.75 -32.19 9.02
N LEU A 358 -8.80 -32.77 8.32
CA LEU A 358 -8.83 -32.93 6.87
C LEU A 358 -9.96 -33.88 6.41
N GLN A 359 -10.13 -35.01 7.07
CA GLN A 359 -11.22 -35.95 6.77
C GLN A 359 -12.59 -35.30 6.91
N ARG A 360 -12.84 -34.58 8.01
CA ARG A 360 -14.08 -33.80 8.19
C ARG A 360 -14.28 -32.74 7.11
N ALA A 361 -13.23 -32.11 6.65
CA ALA A 361 -13.31 -31.11 5.58
C ALA A 361 -13.61 -31.73 4.21
N LEU A 362 -13.21 -32.97 3.99
CA LEU A 362 -13.48 -33.75 2.76
C LEU A 362 -14.85 -34.42 2.76
N GLU A 363 -15.55 -34.51 3.90
CA GLU A 363 -16.90 -35.04 3.97
C GLU A 363 -17.85 -34.24 3.07
N GLY A 364 -18.43 -34.93 2.06
CA GLY A 364 -19.31 -34.29 1.07
C GLY A 364 -18.62 -33.38 0.04
N CYS A 365 -17.29 -33.31 0.03
CA CYS A 365 -16.54 -32.63 -1.00
C CYS A 365 -16.50 -33.48 -2.30
N ALA A 366 -16.72 -32.81 -3.45
CA ALA A 366 -16.63 -33.50 -4.75
C ALA A 366 -15.20 -33.92 -5.12
N VAL A 367 -14.22 -33.24 -4.54
CA VAL A 367 -12.78 -33.51 -4.74
C VAL A 367 -12.31 -34.49 -3.67
N GLN A 368 -11.67 -35.56 -4.10
CA GLN A 368 -11.10 -36.62 -3.23
C GLN A 368 -9.61 -36.77 -3.54
N PRO A 369 -8.72 -35.92 -2.96
CA PRO A 369 -7.28 -36.01 -3.20
C PRO A 369 -6.68 -37.28 -2.58
N ALA A 370 -5.56 -37.73 -3.11
CA ALA A 370 -4.75 -38.72 -2.41
C ALA A 370 -4.13 -38.12 -1.15
N LEU A 371 -4.29 -38.75 0.01
CA LEU A 371 -3.69 -38.30 1.26
C LEU A 371 -2.36 -39.02 1.48
N LEU A 372 -1.29 -38.26 1.73
CA LEU A 372 0.04 -38.76 2.00
C LEU A 372 0.50 -38.29 3.40
N ASP A 373 0.63 -39.24 4.35
CA ASP A 373 1.19 -38.97 5.66
C ASP A 373 2.71 -38.74 5.54
N MET A 374 3.17 -37.56 5.90
CA MET A 374 4.59 -37.17 5.84
C MET A 374 5.48 -38.00 6.78
N ALA A 375 4.91 -38.63 7.80
CA ALA A 375 5.63 -39.55 8.70
C ALA A 375 5.86 -40.94 8.07
N GLU A 376 5.05 -41.31 7.09
CA GLU A 376 5.16 -42.60 6.40
C GLU A 376 6.04 -42.49 5.15
N THR A 377 7.34 -42.42 5.32
CA THR A 377 8.29 -42.22 4.22
C THR A 377 8.52 -43.42 3.33
N ALA A 378 8.06 -44.63 3.71
CA ALA A 378 8.24 -45.85 2.96
C ALA A 378 7.81 -45.76 1.48
N PRO A 379 6.70 -45.10 1.10
CA PRO A 379 6.27 -44.99 -0.29
C PRO A 379 7.29 -44.32 -1.22
N TRP A 380 8.11 -43.41 -0.70
CA TRP A 380 9.10 -42.69 -1.50
C TRP A 380 10.56 -42.92 -1.06
N ALA A 381 10.81 -43.82 -0.11
CA ALA A 381 12.16 -44.08 0.40
C ALA A 381 13.15 -44.56 -0.70
N ALA A 382 12.63 -45.31 -1.70
CA ALA A 382 13.42 -45.82 -2.81
C ALA A 382 13.49 -44.88 -4.04
N GLN A 383 12.87 -43.71 -3.97
CA GLN A 383 12.91 -42.76 -5.07
C GLN A 383 14.30 -42.13 -5.22
N PRO A 384 14.64 -41.59 -6.42
CA PRO A 384 15.91 -40.92 -6.68
C PRO A 384 16.15 -39.76 -5.71
N VAL A 385 17.43 -39.47 -5.46
CA VAL A 385 17.88 -38.43 -4.55
C VAL A 385 18.43 -37.18 -5.27
N ASP A 386 18.64 -37.28 -6.57
CA ASP A 386 19.04 -36.17 -7.44
C ASP A 386 17.89 -35.19 -7.64
N ASN A 387 18.23 -33.93 -7.92
CA ASN A 387 17.22 -32.90 -8.20
C ASN A 387 16.43 -33.28 -9.45
N PRO A 388 15.09 -33.30 -9.37
CA PRO A 388 14.26 -33.58 -10.55
C PRO A 388 14.40 -32.47 -11.61
N ASP A 389 14.75 -32.82 -12.85
CA ASP A 389 14.84 -31.85 -13.94
C ASP A 389 13.48 -31.17 -14.18
N PRO A 390 13.33 -29.85 -14.00
CA PRO A 390 12.07 -29.16 -14.22
C PRO A 390 11.64 -29.17 -15.69
N ARG A 391 12.58 -29.24 -16.63
CA ARG A 391 12.30 -29.28 -18.07
C ARG A 391 11.65 -30.59 -18.50
N ALA A 392 11.92 -31.67 -17.78
CA ALA A 392 11.33 -33.01 -18.08
C ALA A 392 9.79 -33.01 -17.95
N VAL A 393 9.22 -32.08 -17.17
CA VAL A 393 7.76 -31.93 -17.03
C VAL A 393 7.23 -30.68 -17.75
N GLY A 394 8.08 -29.95 -18.48
CA GLY A 394 7.69 -28.72 -19.20
C GLY A 394 7.44 -27.52 -18.30
N LEU A 395 8.04 -27.47 -17.10
CA LEU A 395 7.92 -26.33 -16.20
C LEU A 395 8.51 -25.08 -16.86
N THR A 396 7.84 -23.94 -16.66
CA THR A 396 8.32 -22.60 -17.04
C THR A 396 8.16 -21.65 -15.88
N ALA A 397 8.88 -20.53 -15.88
CA ALA A 397 8.80 -19.52 -14.84
C ALA A 397 7.41 -18.86 -14.70
N ARG A 398 6.53 -19.04 -15.68
CA ARG A 398 5.14 -18.55 -15.66
C ARG A 398 4.13 -19.54 -15.08
N HIS A 399 4.56 -20.76 -14.72
CA HIS A 399 3.73 -21.68 -13.97
C HIS A 399 3.71 -21.31 -12.48
N LEU A 400 2.67 -21.77 -11.81
CA LEU A 400 2.41 -21.44 -10.41
C LEU A 400 3.46 -22.07 -9.47
N ALA A 401 3.89 -21.29 -8.51
CA ALA A 401 4.66 -21.77 -7.36
C ALA A 401 3.73 -22.07 -6.17
N TYR A 402 2.71 -21.25 -5.96
CA TYR A 402 1.72 -21.48 -4.90
C TYR A 402 0.34 -20.88 -5.20
N VAL A 403 -0.65 -21.35 -4.44
CA VAL A 403 -1.98 -20.75 -4.34
C VAL A 403 -2.29 -20.48 -2.87
N ILE A 404 -2.28 -19.21 -2.45
CA ILE A 404 -2.55 -18.79 -1.08
C ILE A 404 -3.91 -18.10 -0.99
N TYR A 405 -4.73 -18.51 0.01
CA TYR A 405 -6.09 -17.98 0.20
C TYR A 405 -6.11 -16.73 1.08
N THR A 406 -6.58 -15.63 0.51
CA THR A 406 -6.79 -14.36 1.20
C THR A 406 -8.27 -14.13 1.50
N SER A 407 -8.58 -13.26 2.48
CA SER A 407 -9.96 -12.84 2.78
C SER A 407 -10.48 -11.98 1.63
N GLY A 408 -11.38 -12.52 0.81
CA GLY A 408 -12.02 -11.75 -0.27
C GLY A 408 -12.94 -10.64 0.26
N SER A 409 -13.05 -9.55 -0.49
CA SER A 409 -13.98 -8.42 -0.20
C SER A 409 -15.45 -8.85 -0.10
N THR A 410 -15.79 -10.02 -0.67
CA THR A 410 -17.13 -10.64 -0.61
C THR A 410 -17.34 -11.57 0.59
N GLY A 411 -16.33 -11.69 1.48
CA GLY A 411 -16.35 -12.60 2.63
C GLY A 411 -15.97 -14.06 2.31
N THR A 412 -15.94 -14.47 1.04
CA THR A 412 -15.47 -15.80 0.63
C THR A 412 -13.96 -15.74 0.33
N PRO A 413 -13.13 -16.63 0.91
CA PRO A 413 -11.71 -16.66 0.61
C PRO A 413 -11.43 -16.89 -0.88
N LYS A 414 -10.43 -16.19 -1.42
CA LYS A 414 -9.99 -16.29 -2.82
C LYS A 414 -8.57 -16.85 -2.88
N GLY A 415 -8.34 -17.83 -3.75
CA GLY A 415 -7.01 -18.40 -4.00
C GLY A 415 -6.20 -17.50 -4.93
N VAL A 416 -5.16 -16.87 -4.39
CA VAL A 416 -4.22 -16.06 -5.15
C VAL A 416 -3.15 -16.94 -5.74
N MET A 417 -3.01 -16.91 -7.06
CA MET A 417 -2.09 -17.71 -7.85
C MET A 417 -0.81 -16.92 -8.14
N VAL A 418 0.34 -17.39 -7.68
CA VAL A 418 1.62 -16.69 -7.87
C VAL A 418 2.61 -17.57 -8.64
N GLU A 419 3.19 -16.98 -9.68
CA GLU A 419 4.16 -17.61 -10.59
C GLU A 419 5.58 -17.63 -10.00
N HIS A 420 6.42 -18.58 -10.44
CA HIS A 420 7.85 -18.60 -10.09
C HIS A 420 8.56 -17.30 -10.44
N ARG A 421 8.27 -16.71 -11.61
CA ARG A 421 8.89 -15.47 -12.08
C ARG A 421 8.72 -14.31 -11.09
N GLY A 422 7.52 -14.15 -10.51
CA GLY A 422 7.26 -13.10 -9.52
C GLY A 422 8.13 -13.27 -8.28
N LEU A 423 8.29 -14.50 -7.80
CA LEU A 423 9.12 -14.82 -6.64
C LEU A 423 10.61 -14.65 -6.94
N CYS A 424 11.10 -14.99 -8.13
CA CYS A 424 12.48 -14.71 -8.54
C CYS A 424 12.76 -13.21 -8.64
N ALA A 425 11.82 -12.43 -9.15
CA ALA A 425 11.95 -10.97 -9.24
C ALA A 425 12.06 -10.30 -7.87
N VAL A 426 11.15 -10.66 -6.93
CA VAL A 426 11.17 -10.10 -5.58
C VAL A 426 12.38 -10.59 -4.77
N SER A 427 12.84 -11.83 -4.98
CA SER A 427 14.02 -12.35 -4.30
C SER A 427 15.29 -11.57 -4.66
N ALA A 428 15.45 -11.15 -5.92
CA ALA A 428 16.55 -10.29 -6.34
C ALA A 428 16.45 -8.88 -5.72
N ALA A 429 15.25 -8.35 -5.55
CA ALA A 429 15.04 -7.09 -4.85
C ALA A 429 15.41 -7.20 -3.36
N TRP A 430 15.04 -8.30 -2.69
CA TRP A 430 15.43 -8.56 -1.30
C TRP A 430 16.95 -8.75 -1.12
N ASP A 431 17.61 -9.47 -2.04
CA ASP A 431 19.07 -9.63 -1.99
C ASP A 431 19.76 -8.27 -2.01
N HIS A 432 19.31 -7.37 -2.90
CA HIS A 432 19.83 -6.01 -2.98
C HIS A 432 19.52 -5.16 -1.74
N LEU A 433 18.30 -5.24 -1.23
CA LEU A 433 17.85 -4.42 -0.09
C LEU A 433 18.48 -4.86 1.24
N TYR A 434 18.56 -6.16 1.47
CA TYR A 434 18.96 -6.75 2.76
C TYR A 434 20.36 -7.34 2.77
N ASP A 435 21.09 -7.35 1.64
CA ASP A 435 22.39 -8.00 1.47
C ASP A 435 22.38 -9.44 2.01
N LEU A 436 21.49 -10.27 1.45
CA LEU A 436 21.20 -11.61 1.96
C LEU A 436 22.35 -12.62 1.78
N ARG A 437 23.36 -12.30 0.96
CA ARG A 437 24.49 -13.20 0.67
C ARG A 437 25.44 -13.43 1.84
N ALA A 438 25.36 -12.59 2.87
CA ALA A 438 26.01 -12.87 4.15
C ALA A 438 25.10 -13.78 4.97
N PRO A 439 25.47 -15.08 5.21
CA PRO A 439 24.60 -16.04 5.88
C PRO A 439 24.16 -15.58 7.26
N LEU A 440 22.86 -15.62 7.52
CA LEU A 440 22.23 -15.23 8.78
C LEU A 440 21.27 -16.32 9.27
N ASN A 441 21.03 -16.33 10.56
CA ASN A 441 19.90 -17.06 11.12
C ASN A 441 18.64 -16.20 10.96
N HIS A 442 17.65 -16.69 10.22
CA HIS A 442 16.36 -16.03 9.99
C HIS A 442 15.30 -16.65 10.88
N LEU A 443 14.51 -15.82 11.54
CA LEU A 443 13.36 -16.31 12.31
C LEU A 443 12.17 -16.53 11.39
N GLN A 444 11.60 -17.73 11.38
CA GLN A 444 10.35 -18.03 10.71
C GLN A 444 9.22 -18.03 11.72
N MET A 445 8.39 -16.98 11.72
CA MET A 445 7.26 -16.85 12.63
C MET A 445 5.91 -16.74 11.92
N ALA A 446 5.88 -16.33 10.68
CA ALA A 446 4.65 -16.19 9.91
C ALA A 446 3.86 -17.51 9.84
N GLY A 447 2.53 -17.44 9.88
CA GLY A 447 1.67 -18.59 9.68
C GLY A 447 1.85 -19.17 8.28
N PHE A 448 1.78 -20.50 8.13
CA PHE A 448 2.02 -21.18 6.87
C PHE A 448 1.09 -20.72 5.72
N SER A 449 -0.12 -20.30 6.05
CA SER A 449 -1.11 -19.83 5.07
C SER A 449 -0.94 -18.37 4.67
N PHE A 450 0.13 -17.70 5.10
CA PHE A 450 0.50 -16.35 4.67
C PHE A 450 1.74 -16.39 3.79
N ASP A 451 1.80 -15.52 2.81
CA ASP A 451 2.90 -15.43 1.84
C ASP A 451 4.24 -15.00 2.46
N VAL A 452 4.21 -14.29 3.59
CA VAL A 452 5.42 -13.98 4.39
C VAL A 452 6.17 -15.25 4.81
N PHE A 453 5.46 -16.39 5.01
CA PHE A 453 6.12 -17.69 5.21
C PHE A 453 7.03 -18.05 4.03
N SER A 454 6.52 -17.87 2.79
CA SER A 454 7.30 -18.11 1.57
C SER A 454 8.48 -17.16 1.45
N ALA A 455 8.31 -15.89 1.87
CA ALA A 455 9.37 -14.91 1.95
C ALA A 455 10.49 -15.35 2.90
N ASP A 456 10.15 -15.79 4.12
CA ASP A 456 11.12 -16.27 5.12
C ASP A 456 11.92 -17.46 4.58
N LEU A 457 11.25 -18.40 3.89
CA LEU A 457 11.89 -19.55 3.26
C LEU A 457 12.88 -19.10 2.17
N ILE A 458 12.44 -18.23 1.27
CA ILE A 458 13.27 -17.77 0.14
C ILE A 458 14.44 -16.92 0.63
N ARG A 459 14.18 -15.93 1.51
CA ARG A 459 15.22 -15.02 2.05
C ARG A 459 16.29 -15.75 2.85
N SER A 460 15.95 -16.86 3.50
CA SER A 460 16.92 -17.68 4.23
C SER A 460 17.57 -18.75 3.35
N LEU A 461 16.79 -19.74 2.90
CA LEU A 461 17.32 -20.93 2.24
C LEU A 461 17.80 -20.65 0.82
N GLY A 462 17.27 -19.65 0.14
CA GLY A 462 17.72 -19.22 -1.20
C GLY A 462 19.08 -18.52 -1.20
N PHE A 463 19.53 -18.01 -0.05
CA PHE A 463 20.77 -17.22 0.08
C PHE A 463 21.77 -17.78 1.09
N GLY A 464 21.58 -19.01 1.53
CA GLY A 464 22.58 -19.72 2.35
C GLY A 464 22.45 -19.49 3.85
N GLY A 465 21.36 -18.88 4.31
CA GLY A 465 21.06 -18.69 5.72
C GLY A 465 20.47 -19.93 6.39
N THR A 466 20.26 -19.85 7.70
CA THR A 466 19.56 -20.87 8.49
C THR A 466 18.16 -20.40 8.83
N LEU A 467 17.13 -21.17 8.50
CA LEU A 467 15.75 -20.90 8.89
C LEU A 467 15.46 -21.50 10.27
N VAL A 468 15.21 -20.66 11.25
CA VAL A 468 14.86 -21.06 12.63
C VAL A 468 13.35 -20.98 12.79
N LEU A 469 12.69 -22.14 12.92
CA LEU A 469 11.23 -22.22 13.08
C LEU A 469 10.84 -21.83 14.51
N CYS A 470 10.01 -20.80 14.64
CA CYS A 470 9.47 -20.35 15.93
C CYS A 470 8.27 -21.20 16.32
N PRO A 471 8.26 -21.88 17.48
CA PRO A 471 7.06 -22.56 17.98
C PRO A 471 5.89 -21.59 18.16
N ARG A 472 4.67 -22.05 17.86
CA ARG A 472 3.48 -21.17 17.89
C ARG A 472 3.22 -20.55 19.28
N GLU A 473 3.45 -21.31 20.34
CA GLU A 473 3.31 -20.89 21.73
C GLU A 473 4.32 -19.79 22.11
N THR A 474 5.46 -19.74 21.44
CA THR A 474 6.52 -18.75 21.70
C THR A 474 6.18 -17.36 21.17
N LEU A 475 5.35 -17.27 20.12
CA LEU A 475 5.07 -16.00 19.43
C LEU A 475 4.46 -14.92 20.33
N MET A 476 3.55 -15.33 21.24
CA MET A 476 2.83 -14.43 22.13
C MET A 476 3.42 -14.41 23.55
N ASP A 477 4.61 -14.99 23.74
CA ASP A 477 5.37 -14.99 24.99
C ASP A 477 6.68 -14.19 24.80
N PRO A 478 6.70 -12.88 25.11
CA PRO A 478 7.88 -12.04 24.88
C PRO A 478 9.17 -12.56 25.53
N PRO A 479 9.18 -13.07 26.79
CA PRO A 479 10.34 -13.72 27.38
C PRO A 479 10.88 -14.89 26.58
N ALA A 480 9.99 -15.80 26.15
CA ALA A 480 10.37 -16.97 25.38
C ALA A 480 10.85 -16.58 23.98
N LEU A 481 10.19 -15.62 23.33
CA LEU A 481 10.57 -15.10 22.02
C LEU A 481 11.95 -14.42 22.08
N TYR A 482 12.19 -13.56 23.07
CA TYR A 482 13.50 -12.94 23.25
C TYR A 482 14.61 -13.97 23.48
N ARG A 483 14.35 -15.00 24.28
CA ARG A 483 15.29 -16.11 24.51
C ARG A 483 15.63 -16.81 23.19
N LEU A 484 14.61 -17.12 22.38
CA LEU A 484 14.82 -17.74 21.07
C LEU A 484 15.67 -16.85 20.16
N LEU A 485 15.37 -15.54 20.08
CA LEU A 485 16.13 -14.58 19.28
C LEU A 485 17.60 -14.54 19.70
N SER A 486 17.88 -14.44 21.00
CA SER A 486 19.23 -14.30 21.53
C SER A 486 20.03 -15.61 21.47
N GLU A 487 19.46 -16.76 21.87
CA GLU A 487 20.15 -18.06 21.89
C GLU A 487 20.43 -18.57 20.47
N ALA A 488 19.47 -18.41 19.56
CA ALA A 488 19.66 -18.77 18.16
C ALA A 488 20.43 -17.72 17.35
N ARG A 489 20.83 -16.59 17.99
CA ARG A 489 21.50 -15.46 17.32
C ARG A 489 20.82 -15.08 16.03
N ILE A 490 19.52 -14.76 16.12
CA ILE A 490 18.74 -14.36 14.96
C ILE A 490 19.26 -13.03 14.42
N GLY A 491 19.71 -13.02 13.18
CA GLY A 491 20.19 -11.82 12.51
C GLY A 491 19.11 -11.13 11.68
N PHE A 492 18.08 -11.87 11.25
CA PHE A 492 16.99 -11.37 10.42
C PHE A 492 15.64 -11.86 10.96
N ALA A 493 14.68 -10.95 11.12
CA ALA A 493 13.30 -11.31 11.48
C ALA A 493 12.29 -10.34 10.84
N ASP A 494 11.17 -10.91 10.36
CA ASP A 494 10.05 -10.18 9.80
C ASP A 494 8.83 -10.27 10.74
N PHE A 495 8.50 -9.16 11.37
CA PHE A 495 7.49 -9.07 12.42
C PHE A 495 6.19 -8.44 11.90
N VAL A 496 5.11 -8.75 12.61
CA VAL A 496 3.92 -7.91 12.60
C VAL A 496 3.90 -7.05 13.87
N PRO A 497 3.32 -5.83 13.84
CA PRO A 497 3.30 -4.94 15.01
C PRO A 497 2.71 -5.58 16.27
N ALA A 498 1.73 -6.48 16.12
CA ALA A 498 1.10 -7.20 17.21
C ALA A 498 2.05 -8.11 18.01
N VAL A 499 3.12 -8.63 17.37
CA VAL A 499 4.17 -9.44 18.01
C VAL A 499 5.32 -8.54 18.47
N LEU A 500 5.72 -7.58 17.64
CA LEU A 500 6.90 -6.73 17.90
C LEU A 500 6.68 -5.79 19.09
N ASN A 501 5.54 -5.08 19.15
CA ASN A 501 5.33 -4.06 20.19
C ASN A 501 5.35 -4.64 21.63
N PRO A 502 4.69 -5.76 21.97
CA PRO A 502 4.83 -6.39 23.27
C PRO A 502 6.25 -6.86 23.58
N LEU A 503 6.97 -7.36 22.57
CA LEU A 503 8.37 -7.76 22.71
C LEU A 503 9.26 -6.57 23.06
N LEU A 504 9.13 -5.43 22.35
CA LEU A 504 9.90 -4.21 22.64
C LEU A 504 9.65 -3.69 24.05
N ALA A 505 8.39 -3.66 24.49
CA ALA A 505 8.02 -3.23 25.83
C ALA A 505 8.65 -4.14 26.91
N TRP A 506 8.65 -5.46 26.67
CA TRP A 506 9.27 -6.40 27.60
C TRP A 506 10.80 -6.24 27.65
N ILE A 507 11.46 -6.10 26.49
CA ILE A 507 12.92 -5.91 26.38
C ILE A 507 13.35 -4.65 27.14
N GLU A 508 12.68 -3.51 26.90
CA GLU A 508 12.97 -2.23 27.55
C GLU A 508 12.81 -2.32 29.07
N ASN A 509 11.73 -2.95 29.56
CA ASN A 509 11.47 -3.11 30.99
C ASN A 509 12.44 -4.06 31.71
N ASN A 510 13.10 -4.96 30.99
CA ASN A 510 14.03 -5.94 31.56
C ASN A 510 15.51 -5.59 31.28
N GLY A 511 15.79 -4.45 30.66
CA GLY A 511 17.15 -3.97 30.42
C GLY A 511 17.91 -4.83 29.41
N HIS A 512 17.21 -5.42 28.45
CA HIS A 512 17.79 -6.17 27.34
C HIS A 512 17.90 -5.30 26.08
N ASP A 513 18.55 -5.81 25.04
CA ASP A 513 18.71 -5.16 23.75
C ASP A 513 18.57 -6.15 22.57
N LEU A 514 18.54 -5.63 21.36
CA LEU A 514 18.49 -6.37 20.09
C LEU A 514 19.69 -6.02 19.19
N SER A 515 20.76 -5.52 19.75
CA SER A 515 21.95 -5.08 19.00
C SER A 515 22.67 -6.22 18.24
N PHE A 516 22.37 -7.47 18.57
CA PHE A 516 22.88 -8.66 17.88
C PHE A 516 22.17 -8.94 16.55
N MET A 517 21.02 -8.30 16.29
CA MET A 517 20.32 -8.41 15.01
C MET A 517 21.01 -7.57 13.93
N ARG A 518 20.79 -7.92 12.68
CA ARG A 518 21.26 -7.16 11.53
C ARG A 518 20.13 -6.42 10.84
N THR A 519 18.99 -7.10 10.66
CA THR A 519 17.82 -6.54 9.99
C THR A 519 16.55 -6.91 10.73
N VAL A 520 15.72 -5.93 11.00
CA VAL A 520 14.37 -6.10 11.53
C VAL A 520 13.39 -5.51 10.52
N VAL A 521 12.54 -6.36 9.99
CA VAL A 521 11.43 -5.97 9.12
C VAL A 521 10.15 -5.96 9.95
N CYS A 522 9.27 -5.01 9.70
CA CYS A 522 7.93 -5.00 10.26
C CYS A 522 6.92 -4.63 9.18
N GLY A 523 5.88 -5.44 9.00
CA GLY A 523 4.92 -5.26 7.91
C GLY A 523 3.55 -5.85 8.23
N SER A 524 2.74 -5.99 7.20
CA SER A 524 1.39 -6.59 7.21
C SER A 524 0.33 -5.86 8.04
N ASP A 525 0.68 -4.79 8.76
CA ASP A 525 -0.26 -3.95 9.52
C ASP A 525 0.34 -2.54 9.75
N ILE A 526 -0.47 -1.63 10.29
CA ILE A 526 -0.07 -0.26 10.60
C ILE A 526 1.03 -0.24 11.66
N TRP A 527 2.19 0.31 11.29
CA TRP A 527 3.31 0.51 12.21
C TRP A 527 3.61 2.00 12.41
N THR A 528 3.99 2.38 13.63
CA THR A 528 4.14 3.79 14.00
C THR A 528 5.61 4.21 14.13
N ALA A 529 5.88 5.48 13.85
CA ALA A 529 7.20 6.08 14.07
C ALA A 529 7.63 6.00 15.55
N HIS A 530 6.68 6.01 16.50
CA HIS A 530 6.96 5.82 17.93
C HIS A 530 7.58 4.43 18.20
N SER A 531 6.94 3.36 17.70
CA SER A 531 7.45 2.00 17.86
C SER A 531 8.77 1.77 17.13
N ALA A 532 8.94 2.37 15.95
CA ALA A 532 10.21 2.29 15.21
C ALA A 532 11.36 2.99 15.95
N ARG A 533 11.10 4.16 16.58
CA ARG A 533 12.09 4.82 17.44
C ARG A 533 12.40 4.00 18.71
N GLN A 534 11.40 3.32 19.30
CA GLN A 534 11.63 2.41 20.42
C GLN A 534 12.53 1.25 19.98
N LEU A 535 12.24 0.62 18.84
CA LEU A 535 13.09 -0.43 18.27
C LEU A 535 14.52 0.08 18.02
N ARG A 536 14.68 1.28 17.43
CA ARG A 536 16.00 1.89 17.18
C ARG A 536 16.82 2.05 18.45
N ARG A 537 16.20 2.52 19.54
CA ARG A 537 16.91 2.63 20.84
C ARG A 537 17.41 1.28 21.36
N LEU A 538 16.67 0.20 21.12
CA LEU A 538 17.00 -1.16 21.57
C LEU A 538 17.99 -1.89 20.65
N CYS A 539 17.99 -1.55 19.35
CA CYS A 539 18.86 -2.17 18.37
C CYS A 539 20.19 -1.43 18.16
N GLY A 540 20.23 -0.11 18.42
CA GLY A 540 21.35 0.76 18.02
C GLY A 540 21.33 1.08 16.51
N ASP A 541 22.27 1.92 16.07
CA ASP A 541 22.25 2.51 14.71
C ASP A 541 22.70 1.54 13.61
N GLN A 542 23.33 0.45 13.95
CA GLN A 542 23.88 -0.51 12.98
C GLN A 542 22.83 -1.50 12.44
N VAL A 543 21.68 -1.61 13.11
CA VAL A 543 20.61 -2.52 12.70
C VAL A 543 19.73 -1.85 11.66
N GLN A 544 19.55 -2.48 10.52
CA GLN A 544 18.62 -2.04 9.50
C GLN A 544 17.17 -2.25 9.98
N ILE A 545 16.35 -1.21 9.96
CA ILE A 545 14.94 -1.24 10.35
C ILE A 545 14.11 -0.88 9.13
N VAL A 546 13.25 -1.79 8.70
CA VAL A 546 12.48 -1.64 7.46
C VAL A 546 11.00 -1.88 7.73
N GLN A 547 10.15 -0.98 7.28
CA GLN A 547 8.73 -1.27 7.08
C GLN A 547 8.56 -1.84 5.69
N ALA A 548 7.97 -3.04 5.57
CA ALA A 548 7.58 -3.65 4.31
C ALA A 548 6.07 -3.56 4.10
N TYR A 549 5.67 -3.36 2.85
CA TYR A 549 4.28 -3.39 2.42
C TYR A 549 4.16 -4.20 1.14
N GLY A 550 3.15 -5.05 1.11
CA GLY A 550 2.81 -5.83 -0.06
C GLY A 550 1.44 -6.47 0.04
N VAL A 551 1.03 -7.06 -1.06
CA VAL A 551 -0.19 -7.87 -1.16
C VAL A 551 0.13 -9.18 -1.86
N THR A 552 -0.54 -10.24 -1.47
CA THR A 552 -0.28 -11.58 -2.02
C THR A 552 -0.38 -11.61 -3.55
N GLU A 553 -1.30 -10.84 -4.13
CA GLU A 553 -1.53 -10.69 -5.57
C GLU A 553 -0.34 -10.05 -6.31
N ALA A 554 0.56 -9.35 -5.59
CA ALA A 554 1.76 -8.72 -6.14
C ALA A 554 3.06 -9.40 -5.70
N SER A 555 3.01 -10.68 -5.36
CA SER A 555 4.17 -11.51 -4.98
C SER A 555 4.87 -11.03 -3.71
N ILE A 556 4.13 -10.95 -2.62
CA ILE A 556 4.56 -10.68 -1.24
C ILE A 556 4.84 -9.20 -1.01
N ASP A 557 6.09 -8.73 -1.20
CA ASP A 557 6.48 -7.36 -0.93
C ASP A 557 6.48 -6.51 -2.20
N SER A 558 5.91 -5.31 -2.12
CA SER A 558 5.83 -4.37 -3.24
C SER A 558 6.60 -3.08 -2.97
N SER A 559 6.65 -2.62 -1.72
CA SER A 559 7.39 -1.42 -1.33
C SER A 559 8.00 -1.56 0.05
N CYS A 560 8.99 -0.72 0.33
CA CYS A 560 9.63 -0.65 1.63
C CYS A 560 9.99 0.78 2.01
N PHE A 561 10.04 1.00 3.32
CA PHE A 561 10.53 2.23 3.92
C PHE A 561 11.61 1.87 4.94
N GLU A 562 12.83 2.33 4.70
CA GLU A 562 13.93 2.18 5.65
C GLU A 562 13.88 3.32 6.67
N PHE A 563 13.80 2.97 7.96
CA PHE A 563 13.64 3.93 9.03
C PHE A 563 14.99 4.53 9.44
N ASP A 564 15.14 5.83 9.20
CA ASP A 564 16.28 6.61 9.67
C ASP A 564 16.03 7.16 11.09
N ALA A 565 17.03 7.00 11.96
CA ALA A 565 17.00 7.52 13.35
C ALA A 565 16.79 9.03 13.43
N HIS A 566 17.24 9.78 12.43
CA HIS A 566 17.10 11.24 12.34
C HIS A 566 15.78 11.71 11.74
N SER A 567 14.92 10.76 11.36
CA SER A 567 13.61 11.08 10.80
C SER A 567 12.72 11.80 11.81
N SER A 568 12.20 12.96 11.42
CA SER A 568 11.21 13.72 12.18
C SER A 568 9.78 13.20 12.00
N LEU A 569 9.59 12.06 11.34
CA LEU A 569 8.27 11.48 11.10
C LEU A 569 7.52 11.23 12.40
N GLU A 570 6.24 11.59 12.42
CA GLU A 570 5.29 11.30 13.48
C GLU A 570 4.12 10.48 12.93
N GLY A 571 3.40 9.80 13.81
CA GLY A 571 2.23 9.01 13.41
C GLY A 571 2.59 7.67 12.76
N VAL A 572 1.92 7.34 11.68
CA VAL A 572 2.10 6.09 10.92
C VAL A 572 3.30 6.21 9.99
N LEU A 573 4.11 5.16 9.89
CA LEU A 573 5.21 5.12 8.93
C LEU A 573 4.69 5.00 7.49
N PRO A 574 5.36 5.64 6.51
CA PRO A 574 5.03 5.47 5.11
C PRO A 574 5.27 4.02 4.66
N ILE A 575 4.52 3.57 3.65
CA ILE A 575 4.81 2.29 2.98
C ILE A 575 6.07 2.35 2.10
N GLY A 576 6.64 3.52 1.94
CA GLY A 576 7.92 3.74 1.29
C GLY A 576 7.87 3.80 -0.23
N ARG A 577 8.89 3.23 -0.87
CA ARG A 577 9.08 3.25 -2.33
C ARG A 577 8.98 1.84 -2.89
N ALA A 578 8.63 1.75 -4.18
CA ALA A 578 8.61 0.48 -4.91
C ALA A 578 9.94 -0.26 -4.77
N LEU A 579 9.86 -1.56 -4.51
CA LEU A 579 11.03 -2.45 -4.61
C LEU A 579 11.53 -2.52 -6.05
N ALA A 580 12.79 -2.86 -6.23
CA ALA A 580 13.30 -3.16 -7.56
C ALA A 580 12.44 -4.22 -8.26
N ASN A 581 12.29 -4.10 -9.57
CA ASN A 581 11.43 -4.96 -10.41
C ASN A 581 9.91 -4.81 -10.13
N THR A 582 9.51 -3.90 -9.25
CA THR A 582 8.09 -3.60 -8.95
C THR A 582 7.76 -2.19 -9.40
N ARG A 583 6.52 -1.98 -9.87
CA ARG A 583 6.01 -0.67 -10.26
C ARG A 583 4.76 -0.35 -9.47
N ILE A 584 4.70 0.87 -8.92
CA ILE A 584 3.56 1.36 -8.15
C ILE A 584 3.02 2.62 -8.81
N TYR A 585 1.72 2.63 -9.07
CA TYR A 585 1.00 3.76 -9.64
C TYR A 585 -0.15 4.14 -8.71
N LEU A 586 -0.18 5.42 -8.32
CA LEU A 586 -1.33 6.01 -7.63
C LEU A 586 -2.25 6.60 -8.69
N LEU A 587 -3.47 6.08 -8.77
CA LEU A 587 -4.40 6.41 -9.83
C LEU A 587 -5.72 6.96 -9.25
N ASP A 588 -6.32 7.88 -9.98
CA ASP A 588 -7.69 8.34 -9.71
C ASP A 588 -8.74 7.32 -10.19
N THR A 589 -10.01 7.66 -10.03
CA THR A 589 -11.13 6.80 -10.43
C THR A 589 -11.25 6.58 -11.94
N LEU A 590 -10.57 7.38 -12.76
CA LEU A 590 -10.48 7.23 -14.22
C LEU A 590 -9.26 6.41 -14.65
N GLY A 591 -8.41 5.99 -13.70
CA GLY A 591 -7.16 5.29 -13.97
C GLY A 591 -6.02 6.20 -14.44
N ALA A 592 -6.13 7.51 -14.27
CA ALA A 592 -5.07 8.46 -14.54
C ALA A 592 -4.18 8.67 -13.30
N PRO A 593 -2.85 8.88 -13.47
CA PRO A 593 -1.97 9.17 -12.35
C PRO A 593 -2.42 10.43 -11.58
N VAL A 594 -2.38 10.36 -10.24
CA VAL A 594 -2.69 11.52 -9.39
C VAL A 594 -1.46 12.40 -9.19
N PRO A 595 -1.63 13.71 -8.94
CA PRO A 595 -0.53 14.61 -8.65
C PRO A 595 0.24 14.24 -7.38
N THR A 596 1.48 14.70 -7.26
CA THR A 596 2.32 14.48 -6.08
C THR A 596 1.67 15.03 -4.81
N GLY A 597 1.50 14.16 -3.80
CA GLY A 597 0.91 14.48 -2.50
C GLY A 597 -0.59 14.18 -2.37
N VAL A 598 -1.26 13.81 -3.48
CA VAL A 598 -2.70 13.46 -3.53
C VAL A 598 -2.91 11.99 -3.20
#